data_f9cf0266f5230d8553ba7ce958dd8e4d
#
_entry.id   f9cf0266f5230d8553ba7ce958dd8e4d
#
_cell.length_a   1.000
_cell.length_b   1.000
_cell.length_c   1.000
_cell.angle_alpha   90.00
_cell.angle_beta   90.00
_cell.angle_gamma   90.00
#
_symmetry.space_group_name_H-M   'P 1'
#
loop_
_entity.id
_entity.type
_entity.pdbx_description
1 polymer ?
#
loop_
_entity_poly.entity_id
_entity_poly.type
_entity_poly.pdbx_seq_one_letter_code
_entity_poly.pdbx_strand_id
1 'polypeptide(L)'
;MRAALLVFATAFAACQFDGPAEESSSRPSPADVTSTASTSDTVSTTGNDRVPSDAEAEAQRYRGRGRDLSGADTTGQAQAERDNPETLAAVDSTIDWSSRMQLPLGGDVEGPSVLKLQVLLDRAGFSPGQIDGRWGDNTELALVWFQRSADLEPTTVANQTTIEALAERAGNPRNLVTPHVLSDDDVAGPFVEIPEDVYDKAELDGLGFESLSEKLGERFHASPDLLARLNDGVALDSLAAGDTLRVPNVLDASDIRDVSRLVISGEAGYLHALAANGDVLFHAPVTVGASYDPSPQGAFEVESITRDPWWHYQPSILEDVPDSEPDAHLPPGPNNAVGVVWMALSKDHYGIHGTRAPGTIGYTSSAGCVRLTNWDVLRLANAVEAGTPVRFRDMASRSSSRTES
;
A
#
# COMPACT_ATOMS: atom_id res chain seq x y z
N MET A 1 -10.35 -21.67 -62.02
CA MET A 1 -9.78 -20.49 -61.38
C MET A 1 -9.32 -20.86 -60.00
N ARG A 2 -8.00 -20.89 -59.81
CA ARG A 2 -7.33 -21.37 -58.59
C ARG A 2 -7.21 -20.16 -57.62
N ALA A 3 -7.71 -20.30 -56.40
CA ALA A 3 -7.46 -19.36 -55.32
C ALA A 3 -6.20 -19.82 -54.56
N ALA A 4 -5.22 -18.94 -54.45
CA ALA A 4 -3.99 -19.14 -53.72
C ALA A 4 -4.19 -18.82 -52.22
N LEU A 5 -3.84 -19.78 -51.39
CA LEU A 5 -3.81 -19.65 -49.92
C LEU A 5 -2.43 -19.10 -49.55
N LEU A 6 -2.37 -17.89 -49.00
CA LEU A 6 -1.14 -17.31 -48.45
C LEU A 6 -1.09 -17.69 -46.98
N VAL A 7 -0.12 -18.49 -46.59
CA VAL A 7 0.22 -18.83 -45.21
C VAL A 7 1.26 -17.80 -44.74
N PHE A 8 0.92 -16.98 -43.77
CA PHE A 8 1.91 -16.17 -43.02
C PHE A 8 2.44 -16.98 -41.86
N ALA A 9 3.71 -17.37 -41.99
CA ALA A 9 4.47 -17.91 -40.87
C ALA A 9 5.06 -16.74 -40.06
N THR A 10 4.60 -16.54 -38.85
CA THR A 10 5.23 -15.67 -37.87
C THR A 10 6.30 -16.43 -37.12
N ALA A 11 7.56 -16.04 -37.32
CA ALA A 11 8.71 -16.57 -36.61
C ALA A 11 8.75 -16.00 -35.20
N PHE A 12 8.67 -16.86 -34.19
CA PHE A 12 9.02 -16.56 -32.81
C PHE A 12 10.54 -16.48 -32.71
N ALA A 13 11.09 -15.31 -32.43
CA ALA A 13 12.48 -15.13 -32.03
C ALA A 13 12.58 -15.32 -30.52
N ALA A 14 13.14 -16.44 -30.07
CA ALA A 14 13.57 -16.66 -28.70
C ALA A 14 14.85 -15.85 -28.47
N CYS A 15 14.82 -14.88 -27.56
CA CYS A 15 16.03 -14.23 -27.05
C CYS A 15 16.68 -15.15 -26.03
N GLN A 16 17.72 -15.85 -26.43
CA GLN A 16 18.70 -16.44 -25.51
C GLN A 16 19.65 -15.37 -25.03
N PHE A 17 19.80 -15.22 -23.72
CA PHE A 17 20.86 -14.45 -23.11
C PHE A 17 22.08 -15.32 -22.96
N ASP A 18 23.12 -15.05 -23.78
CA ASP A 18 24.48 -15.59 -23.57
C ASP A 18 25.18 -14.68 -22.55
N GLY A 19 25.57 -15.25 -21.42
CA GLY A 19 26.45 -14.62 -20.45
C GLY A 19 27.92 -14.65 -20.94
N PRO A 20 28.77 -13.66 -20.56
CA PRO A 20 30.16 -13.62 -20.98
C PRO A 20 31.01 -14.66 -20.25
N ALA A 21 31.94 -15.23 -21.02
CA ALA A 21 32.90 -16.26 -20.66
C ALA A 21 33.88 -15.79 -19.58
N GLU A 22 34.25 -16.73 -18.68
CA GLU A 22 35.32 -16.61 -17.71
C GLU A 22 36.68 -16.41 -18.38
N GLU A 23 37.39 -15.33 -18.06
CA GLU A 23 38.84 -15.26 -18.23
C GLU A 23 39.52 -15.44 -16.87
N SER A 24 40.26 -16.52 -16.77
CA SER A 24 41.18 -16.87 -15.68
C SER A 24 42.43 -16.00 -15.71
N SER A 25 42.75 -15.29 -14.64
CA SER A 25 44.13 -14.88 -14.38
C SER A 25 44.46 -14.90 -12.89
N SER A 26 45.37 -15.77 -12.63
CA SER A 26 46.33 -16.01 -11.54
C SER A 26 46.48 -15.00 -10.40
N ARG A 27 46.34 -15.56 -9.18
CA ARG A 27 46.84 -15.03 -7.90
C ARG A 27 48.37 -14.96 -7.88
N PRO A 28 48.95 -14.07 -7.06
CA PRO A 28 50.03 -14.44 -6.16
C PRO A 28 49.64 -14.27 -4.67
N SER A 29 50.20 -15.19 -3.87
CA SER A 29 50.08 -15.32 -2.42
C SER A 29 51.18 -14.55 -1.67
N PRO A 30 51.16 -14.50 -0.34
CA PRO A 30 51.45 -13.31 0.46
C PRO A 30 52.88 -13.26 0.97
N ALA A 31 53.32 -12.07 1.37
CA ALA A 31 54.49 -11.91 2.23
C ALA A 31 54.19 -10.92 3.37
N ASP A 32 54.55 -11.36 4.56
CA ASP A 32 54.57 -10.68 5.84
C ASP A 32 55.17 -9.26 5.81
N VAL A 33 54.54 -8.34 6.53
CA VAL A 33 55.25 -7.31 7.30
C VAL A 33 54.45 -6.92 8.55
N THR A 34 55.17 -6.98 9.64
CA THR A 34 54.91 -6.70 11.05
C THR A 34 54.32 -5.30 11.36
N SER A 35 53.40 -5.31 12.31
CA SER A 35 53.16 -4.42 13.44
C SER A 35 53.85 -3.05 13.51
N THR A 36 53.07 -1.96 13.59
CA THR A 36 53.22 -0.94 14.63
C THR A 36 51.90 -0.29 14.94
N ALA A 37 51.60 -0.21 16.23
CA ALA A 37 50.46 0.48 16.81
C ALA A 37 50.60 1.99 16.68
N SER A 38 49.52 2.74 16.43
CA SER A 38 49.13 3.89 17.26
C SER A 38 47.93 4.65 16.70
N THR A 39 47.10 5.05 17.65
CA THR A 39 46.13 6.15 17.73
C THR A 39 44.79 5.95 17.05
N SER A 40 43.86 5.79 17.96
CA SER A 40 42.44 6.01 17.87
C SER A 40 42.08 7.38 17.28
N ASP A 41 41.41 7.40 16.15
CA ASP A 41 40.51 8.49 15.79
C ASP A 41 39.09 7.92 15.66
N THR A 42 38.33 8.13 16.73
CA THR A 42 36.88 7.99 16.75
C THR A 42 36.30 9.07 15.85
N VAL A 43 36.00 8.71 14.61
CA VAL A 43 35.09 9.50 13.78
C VAL A 43 33.67 9.25 14.32
N SER A 44 33.22 10.20 15.14
CA SER A 44 31.84 10.33 15.58
C SER A 44 30.98 10.71 14.37
N THR A 45 30.34 9.72 13.74
CA THR A 45 29.27 9.96 12.79
C THR A 45 28.01 10.28 13.61
N THR A 46 27.90 11.54 14.05
CA THR A 46 26.63 12.11 14.49
C THR A 46 25.76 12.37 13.26
N GLY A 47 25.18 11.30 12.72
CA GLY A 47 24.00 11.39 11.87
C GLY A 47 22.83 11.79 12.75
N ASN A 48 22.31 12.98 12.51
CA ASN A 48 21.19 13.54 13.24
C ASN A 48 19.89 12.83 12.79
N ASP A 49 19.64 11.60 13.30
CA ASP A 49 18.36 10.90 13.18
C ASP A 49 17.33 11.58 14.08
N ARG A 50 16.89 12.75 13.66
CA ARG A 50 15.80 13.46 14.30
C ARG A 50 14.44 12.92 13.81
N VAL A 51 14.12 11.69 14.21
CA VAL A 51 12.73 11.32 14.48
C VAL A 51 12.69 11.11 16.00
N PRO A 52 11.94 11.92 16.75
CA PRO A 52 11.96 11.84 18.21
C PRO A 52 11.45 10.48 18.69
N SER A 53 12.18 9.84 19.60
CA SER A 53 11.77 8.58 20.29
C SER A 53 10.40 8.73 20.98
N ASP A 54 10.04 9.95 21.37
CA ASP A 54 8.77 10.28 22.01
C ASP A 54 7.57 10.16 21.07
N ALA A 55 7.78 10.37 19.76
CA ALA A 55 6.74 10.23 18.73
C ALA A 55 6.29 8.78 18.56
N GLU A 56 7.18 7.82 18.77
CA GLU A 56 6.92 6.39 18.63
C GLU A 56 6.17 5.85 19.85
N ALA A 57 6.58 6.26 21.05
CA ALA A 57 5.90 5.86 22.29
C ALA A 57 4.45 6.36 22.34
N GLU A 58 4.14 7.46 21.66
CA GLU A 58 2.81 8.04 21.63
C GLU A 58 1.93 7.41 20.54
N ALA A 59 2.47 7.10 19.37
CA ALA A 59 1.78 6.31 18.35
C ALA A 59 1.38 4.91 18.87
N GLN A 60 2.20 4.30 19.76
CA GLN A 60 1.88 3.05 20.45
C GLN A 60 0.69 3.17 21.40
N ARG A 61 0.54 4.27 22.12
CA ARG A 61 -0.60 4.50 23.03
C ARG A 61 -1.95 4.50 22.31
N TYR A 62 -1.96 4.85 21.01
CA TYR A 62 -3.17 4.90 20.20
C TYR A 62 -3.57 3.53 19.65
N ARG A 63 -2.63 2.60 19.44
CA ARG A 63 -2.93 1.22 19.02
C ARG A 63 -3.31 0.27 20.15
N GLY A 64 -2.99 0.60 21.40
CA GLY A 64 -3.24 -0.26 22.58
C GLY A 64 -4.69 -0.35 23.04
N ARG A 65 -5.64 0.28 22.36
CA ARG A 65 -7.06 0.25 22.76
C ARG A 65 -7.90 -0.70 21.92
N GLY A 66 -7.46 -1.92 21.70
CA GLY A 66 -8.44 -2.91 21.29
C GLY A 66 -8.11 -3.92 20.23
N ARG A 67 -6.87 -4.38 20.13
CA ARG A 67 -6.61 -5.52 19.24
C ARG A 67 -5.76 -6.57 19.91
N ASP A 68 -6.44 -7.67 20.24
CA ASP A 68 -5.81 -8.97 20.35
C ASP A 68 -5.69 -9.52 18.92
N LEU A 69 -4.48 -9.42 18.33
CA LEU A 69 -4.18 -9.93 16.99
C LEU A 69 -3.77 -11.40 17.00
N SER A 70 -3.91 -12.08 18.16
CA SER A 70 -3.62 -13.50 18.29
C SER A 70 -4.79 -14.33 17.78
N GLY A 71 -4.84 -14.65 16.49
CA GLY A 71 -5.75 -15.66 15.95
C GLY A 71 -6.63 -15.29 14.75
N ALA A 72 -6.29 -14.26 14.01
CA ALA A 72 -7.01 -13.95 12.77
C ALA A 72 -6.50 -14.85 11.64
N ASP A 73 -7.28 -15.85 11.31
CA ASP A 73 -7.20 -16.64 10.08
C ASP A 73 -7.36 -15.68 8.88
N THR A 74 -6.29 -15.50 8.11
CA THR A 74 -6.16 -14.41 7.14
C THR A 74 -6.91 -14.65 5.83
N THR A 75 -7.49 -15.83 5.63
CA THR A 75 -8.23 -16.20 4.42
C THR A 75 -9.75 -16.18 4.61
N GLY A 76 -10.26 -16.44 5.80
CA GLY A 76 -11.69 -16.59 6.05
C GLY A 76 -12.44 -15.31 6.41
N GLN A 77 -11.79 -14.32 7.06
CA GLN A 77 -12.51 -13.15 7.59
C GLN A 77 -12.75 -12.06 6.55
N ALA A 78 -11.84 -11.85 5.62
CA ALA A 78 -12.06 -10.89 4.53
C ALA A 78 -13.20 -11.32 3.57
N GLN A 79 -13.48 -12.62 3.51
CA GLN A 79 -14.55 -13.19 2.72
C GLN A 79 -15.89 -13.11 3.47
N ALA A 80 -15.90 -13.35 4.78
CA ALA A 80 -17.11 -13.32 5.59
C ALA A 80 -17.77 -11.93 5.70
N GLU A 81 -16.98 -10.85 5.55
CA GLU A 81 -17.52 -9.49 5.51
C GLU A 81 -18.09 -9.10 4.14
N ARG A 82 -17.68 -9.79 3.07
CA ARG A 82 -18.25 -9.60 1.72
C ARG A 82 -19.60 -10.30 1.55
N ASP A 83 -19.82 -11.42 2.23
CA ASP A 83 -20.96 -12.30 2.04
C ASP A 83 -22.11 -12.09 3.05
N ASN A 84 -22.05 -11.05 3.89
CA ASN A 84 -23.15 -10.73 4.79
C ASN A 84 -24.09 -9.68 4.16
N PRO A 85 -25.19 -10.10 3.49
CA PRO A 85 -26.17 -9.18 2.89
C PRO A 85 -26.94 -8.36 3.92
N GLU A 86 -26.80 -8.66 5.23
CA GLU A 86 -27.43 -7.89 6.30
C GLU A 86 -26.59 -6.66 6.72
N THR A 87 -25.31 -6.56 6.30
CA THR A 87 -24.47 -5.37 6.51
C THR A 87 -24.68 -4.29 5.45
N LEU A 88 -25.44 -4.54 4.41
CA LEU A 88 -26.08 -3.50 3.59
C LEU A 88 -27.25 -2.85 4.36
N ALA A 89 -26.99 -2.50 5.62
CA ALA A 89 -27.91 -1.71 6.42
C ALA A 89 -28.23 -0.43 5.67
N ALA A 90 -29.51 -0.21 5.44
CA ALA A 90 -30.14 0.89 4.77
C ALA A 90 -29.22 2.12 4.61
N VAL A 91 -28.79 2.36 3.37
CA VAL A 91 -28.08 3.59 3.00
C VAL A 91 -28.88 4.74 3.60
N ASP A 92 -28.30 5.45 4.60
CA ASP A 92 -28.96 6.58 5.22
C ASP A 92 -29.01 7.71 4.19
N SER A 93 -30.09 7.74 3.41
CA SER A 93 -30.34 8.73 2.36
C SER A 93 -30.45 10.18 2.91
N THR A 94 -30.33 10.33 4.23
CA THR A 94 -30.43 11.63 4.91
C THR A 94 -29.10 12.35 5.03
N ILE A 95 -27.94 11.73 4.70
CA ILE A 95 -26.62 12.34 4.83
C ILE A 95 -26.42 13.44 3.76
N ASP A 96 -26.33 14.68 4.19
CA ASP A 96 -25.92 15.80 3.30
C ASP A 96 -24.41 15.87 3.12
N TRP A 97 -23.90 15.18 2.11
CA TRP A 97 -22.47 15.15 1.74
C TRP A 97 -21.92 16.52 1.31
N SER A 98 -22.78 17.51 1.00
CA SER A 98 -22.39 18.89 0.67
C SER A 98 -22.20 19.76 1.91
N SER A 99 -22.64 19.32 3.09
CA SER A 99 -22.56 20.08 4.34
C SER A 99 -21.15 20.60 4.64
N ARG A 100 -21.03 21.67 5.40
CA ARG A 100 -19.73 22.15 5.86
C ARG A 100 -19.11 21.17 6.86
N MET A 101 -17.77 21.07 6.86
CA MET A 101 -17.06 20.27 7.84
C MET A 101 -17.37 20.80 9.27
N GLN A 102 -17.75 19.88 10.14
CA GLN A 102 -18.00 20.19 11.56
C GLN A 102 -16.71 19.98 12.35
N LEU A 103 -16.32 20.95 13.16
CA LEU A 103 -15.11 20.94 13.96
C LEU A 103 -15.43 21.26 15.44
N PRO A 104 -14.65 20.74 16.40
CA PRO A 104 -13.52 19.82 16.24
C PRO A 104 -13.99 18.43 15.80
N LEU A 105 -13.15 17.69 15.04
CA LEU A 105 -13.47 16.39 14.48
C LEU A 105 -12.51 15.32 15.03
N GLY A 106 -13.03 14.27 15.60
CA GLY A 106 -12.28 13.13 16.15
C GLY A 106 -13.17 12.15 16.88
N GLY A 107 -12.65 10.98 17.20
CA GLY A 107 -13.38 9.91 17.87
C GLY A 107 -14.22 9.05 16.92
N ASP A 108 -15.10 8.21 17.47
CA ASP A 108 -15.92 7.25 16.72
C ASP A 108 -17.08 7.97 16.02
N VAL A 109 -16.80 8.54 14.84
CA VAL A 109 -17.74 9.30 14.01
C VAL A 109 -17.62 8.90 12.54
N GLU A 110 -18.68 9.12 11.76
CA GLU A 110 -18.72 8.92 10.31
C GLU A 110 -19.46 10.07 9.59
N GLY A 111 -19.34 10.12 8.28
CA GLY A 111 -20.08 11.04 7.43
C GLY A 111 -19.23 12.12 6.76
N PRO A 112 -19.88 13.22 6.33
CA PRO A 112 -19.26 14.21 5.43
C PRO A 112 -18.00 14.87 5.97
N SER A 113 -17.90 15.09 7.27
CA SER A 113 -16.73 15.74 7.87
C SER A 113 -15.51 14.81 7.85
N VAL A 114 -15.71 13.53 8.14
CA VAL A 114 -14.63 12.49 8.08
C VAL A 114 -14.18 12.30 6.64
N LEU A 115 -15.10 12.13 5.70
CA LEU A 115 -14.78 12.04 4.27
C LEU A 115 -13.89 13.20 3.81
N LYS A 116 -14.27 14.44 4.17
CA LYS A 116 -13.51 15.64 3.78
C LYS A 116 -12.12 15.68 4.40
N LEU A 117 -11.99 15.24 5.64
CA LEU A 117 -10.69 15.09 6.29
C LEU A 117 -9.83 14.04 5.59
N GLN A 118 -10.39 12.86 5.29
CA GLN A 118 -9.68 11.79 4.57
C GLN A 118 -9.19 12.27 3.20
N VAL A 119 -10.01 12.99 2.43
CA VAL A 119 -9.60 13.55 1.13
C VAL A 119 -8.49 14.60 1.29
N LEU A 120 -8.55 15.46 2.30
CA LEU A 120 -7.47 16.43 2.56
C LEU A 120 -6.18 15.74 2.96
N LEU A 121 -6.24 14.72 3.81
CA LEU A 121 -5.08 13.91 4.22
C LEU A 121 -4.44 13.21 3.03
N ASP A 122 -5.22 12.51 2.20
CA ASP A 122 -4.73 11.84 0.99
C ASP A 122 -4.01 12.82 0.05
N ARG A 123 -4.66 13.96 -0.27
CA ARG A 123 -4.09 15.01 -1.11
C ARG A 123 -2.83 15.63 -0.54
N ALA A 124 -2.75 15.75 0.79
CA ALA A 124 -1.58 16.30 1.50
C ALA A 124 -0.40 15.30 1.56
N GLY A 125 -0.56 14.08 1.06
CA GLY A 125 0.45 13.01 1.11
C GLY A 125 0.46 12.23 2.42
N PHE A 126 -0.62 12.33 3.21
CA PHE A 126 -0.84 11.55 4.42
C PHE A 126 -2.02 10.61 4.21
N SER A 127 -1.77 9.52 3.47
CA SER A 127 -2.80 8.56 3.12
C SER A 127 -3.51 8.00 4.36
N PRO A 128 -4.85 8.07 4.42
CA PRO A 128 -5.63 7.37 5.44
C PRO A 128 -5.91 5.90 5.06
N GLY A 129 -5.29 5.39 3.98
CA GLY A 129 -5.70 4.15 3.33
C GLY A 129 -6.96 4.34 2.49
N GLN A 130 -7.90 3.40 2.56
CA GLN A 130 -9.15 3.50 1.83
C GLN A 130 -10.06 4.58 2.42
N ILE A 131 -10.51 5.52 1.58
CA ILE A 131 -11.46 6.56 1.94
C ILE A 131 -12.86 5.95 2.02
N ASP A 132 -13.49 6.00 3.19
CA ASP A 132 -14.79 5.39 3.46
C ASP A 132 -15.77 6.32 4.19
N GLY A 133 -15.31 7.51 4.61
CA GLY A 133 -16.09 8.46 5.39
C GLY A 133 -16.30 8.05 6.85
N ARG A 134 -15.51 7.07 7.36
CA ARG A 134 -15.54 6.60 8.74
C ARG A 134 -14.23 6.93 9.44
N TRP A 135 -14.32 7.30 10.71
CA TRP A 135 -13.12 7.50 11.54
C TRP A 135 -12.55 6.15 11.94
N GLY A 136 -11.31 5.92 11.62
CA GLY A 136 -10.60 4.69 11.99
C GLY A 136 -9.14 4.98 12.37
N ASP A 137 -8.44 3.95 12.86
CA ASP A 137 -7.04 4.05 13.32
C ASP A 137 -6.13 4.64 12.23
N ASN A 138 -6.35 4.26 10.96
CA ASN A 138 -5.54 4.77 9.85
C ASN A 138 -5.76 6.27 9.61
N THR A 139 -7.03 6.76 9.73
CA THR A 139 -7.34 8.19 9.63
C THR A 139 -6.70 8.96 10.78
N GLU A 140 -6.78 8.43 11.99
CA GLU A 140 -6.20 9.02 13.19
C GLU A 140 -4.67 9.09 13.08
N LEU A 141 -4.04 8.00 12.66
CA LEU A 141 -2.60 7.92 12.47
C LEU A 141 -2.10 8.92 11.43
N ALA A 142 -2.79 9.00 10.28
CA ALA A 142 -2.48 9.97 9.22
C ALA A 142 -2.60 11.42 9.72
N LEU A 143 -3.66 11.72 10.50
CA LEU A 143 -3.86 13.03 11.12
C LEU A 143 -2.73 13.41 12.07
N VAL A 144 -2.36 12.52 12.99
CA VAL A 144 -1.28 12.74 13.97
C VAL A 144 0.05 12.99 13.26
N TRP A 145 0.37 12.21 12.23
CA TRP A 145 1.62 12.40 11.47
C TRP A 145 1.60 13.66 10.64
N PHE A 146 0.45 14.04 10.07
CA PHE A 146 0.31 15.35 9.41
C PHE A 146 0.56 16.50 10.40
N GLN A 147 -0.09 16.48 11.57
CA GLN A 147 0.07 17.52 12.59
C GLN A 147 1.54 17.68 12.99
N ARG A 148 2.26 16.59 13.20
CA ARG A 148 3.71 16.60 13.49
C ARG A 148 4.52 17.21 12.35
N SER A 149 4.22 16.85 11.10
CA SER A 149 4.93 17.38 9.94
C SER A 149 4.68 18.87 9.70
N ALA A 150 3.60 19.39 10.25
CA ALA A 150 3.21 20.79 10.16
C ALA A 150 3.55 21.60 11.43
N ASP A 151 4.36 21.04 12.35
CA ASP A 151 4.73 21.63 13.64
C ASP A 151 3.50 22.02 14.51
N LEU A 152 2.40 21.26 14.34
CA LEU A 152 1.21 21.38 15.16
C LEU A 152 1.25 20.39 16.33
N GLU A 153 0.48 20.70 17.40
CA GLU A 153 0.29 19.77 18.50
C GLU A 153 -0.33 18.45 17.99
N PRO A 154 0.35 17.32 18.12
CA PRO A 154 -0.15 16.04 17.64
C PRO A 154 -1.27 15.53 18.54
N THR A 155 -2.47 15.55 18.04
CA THR A 155 -3.68 15.10 18.73
C THR A 155 -4.50 14.19 17.83
N THR A 156 -5.44 13.44 18.40
CA THR A 156 -6.41 12.66 17.63
C THR A 156 -7.63 13.49 17.21
N VAL A 157 -7.50 14.81 17.20
CA VAL A 157 -8.59 15.74 16.91
C VAL A 157 -8.15 16.76 15.86
N ALA A 158 -8.88 16.85 14.77
CA ALA A 158 -8.71 17.91 13.78
C ALA A 158 -9.49 19.16 14.23
N ASN A 159 -8.77 20.23 14.50
CA ASN A 159 -9.31 21.54 14.78
C ASN A 159 -9.20 22.46 13.55
N GLN A 160 -9.66 23.69 13.66
CA GLN A 160 -9.63 24.67 12.57
C GLN A 160 -8.20 24.89 12.03
N THR A 161 -7.20 25.03 12.89
CA THR A 161 -5.78 25.25 12.51
C THR A 161 -5.24 24.05 11.74
N THR A 162 -5.56 22.83 12.18
CA THR A 162 -5.18 21.59 11.46
C THR A 162 -5.80 21.55 10.06
N ILE A 163 -7.08 21.89 9.93
CA ILE A 163 -7.77 21.87 8.62
C ILE A 163 -7.24 22.94 7.68
N GLU A 164 -6.91 24.12 8.18
CA GLU A 164 -6.29 25.20 7.37
C GLU A 164 -4.92 24.77 6.84
N ALA A 165 -4.07 24.21 7.67
CA ALA A 165 -2.76 23.70 7.28
C ALA A 165 -2.87 22.52 6.29
N LEU A 166 -3.83 21.59 6.51
CA LEU A 166 -4.12 20.51 5.58
C LEU A 166 -4.58 21.04 4.22
N ALA A 167 -5.50 22.01 4.21
CA ALA A 167 -6.02 22.59 2.99
C ALA A 167 -4.90 23.25 2.17
N GLU A 168 -4.00 24.01 2.84
CA GLU A 168 -2.83 24.61 2.19
C GLU A 168 -1.93 23.55 1.56
N ARG A 169 -1.54 22.51 2.32
CA ARG A 169 -0.69 21.43 1.82
C ARG A 169 -1.36 20.62 0.72
N ALA A 170 -2.68 20.44 0.77
CA ALA A 170 -3.48 19.76 -0.25
C ALA A 170 -3.71 20.60 -1.53
N GLY A 171 -3.15 21.82 -1.62
CA GLY A 171 -3.31 22.73 -2.76
C GLY A 171 -4.60 23.52 -2.76
N ASN A 172 -5.22 23.75 -1.61
CA ASN A 172 -6.46 24.51 -1.43
C ASN A 172 -7.59 24.07 -2.37
N PRO A 173 -7.97 22.79 -2.40
CA PRO A 173 -9.01 22.30 -3.29
C PRO A 173 -10.34 23.00 -3.02
N ARG A 174 -11.00 23.50 -4.06
CA ARG A 174 -12.30 24.18 -3.93
C ARG A 174 -13.39 23.26 -3.43
N ASN A 175 -13.36 22.01 -3.91
CA ASN A 175 -14.31 20.97 -3.54
C ASN A 175 -13.53 19.71 -3.17
N LEU A 176 -13.95 19.04 -2.10
CA LEU A 176 -13.36 17.77 -1.64
C LEU A 176 -14.14 16.54 -2.15
N VAL A 177 -15.39 16.78 -2.57
CA VAL A 177 -16.18 15.86 -3.37
C VAL A 177 -16.54 16.58 -4.65
N THR A 178 -16.31 15.97 -5.81
CA THR A 178 -16.49 16.61 -7.12
C THR A 178 -17.28 15.69 -8.06
N PRO A 179 -18.06 16.26 -8.98
CA PRO A 179 -18.60 15.50 -10.09
C PRO A 179 -17.44 15.10 -11.04
N HIS A 180 -17.42 13.86 -11.46
CA HIS A 180 -16.52 13.29 -12.46
C HIS A 180 -17.34 12.73 -13.62
N VAL A 181 -17.03 13.12 -14.85
CA VAL A 181 -17.64 12.54 -16.05
C VAL A 181 -16.81 11.33 -16.45
N LEU A 182 -17.41 10.15 -16.45
CA LEU A 182 -16.73 8.90 -16.76
C LEU A 182 -16.25 8.88 -18.20
N SER A 183 -14.99 8.56 -18.40
CA SER A 183 -14.38 8.33 -19.71
C SER A 183 -14.59 6.88 -20.17
N ASP A 184 -14.28 6.60 -21.44
CA ASP A 184 -14.22 5.22 -21.95
C ASP A 184 -13.25 4.36 -21.13
N ASP A 185 -12.11 4.92 -20.70
CA ASP A 185 -11.12 4.21 -19.87
C ASP A 185 -11.65 3.90 -18.47
N ASP A 186 -12.48 4.77 -17.88
CA ASP A 186 -13.09 4.54 -16.57
C ASP A 186 -13.98 3.31 -16.57
N VAL A 187 -14.76 3.13 -17.64
CA VAL A 187 -15.75 2.05 -17.75
C VAL A 187 -15.24 0.82 -18.50
N ALA A 188 -14.01 0.86 -19.03
CA ALA A 188 -13.45 -0.26 -19.78
C ALA A 188 -13.24 -1.50 -18.89
N GLY A 189 -13.79 -2.65 -19.34
CA GLY A 189 -13.50 -3.99 -18.82
C GLY A 189 -12.30 -4.64 -19.53
N PRO A 190 -12.18 -5.98 -19.46
CA PRO A 190 -13.22 -6.88 -18.97
C PRO A 190 -13.36 -6.88 -17.45
N PHE A 191 -14.57 -7.09 -16.93
CA PHE A 191 -14.85 -7.40 -15.53
C PHE A 191 -15.14 -8.88 -15.44
N VAL A 192 -14.38 -9.61 -14.63
CA VAL A 192 -14.45 -11.06 -14.53
C VAL A 192 -14.36 -11.48 -13.06
N GLU A 193 -15.13 -12.46 -12.70
CA GLU A 193 -15.04 -13.07 -11.38
C GLU A 193 -13.65 -13.69 -11.19
N ILE A 194 -12.97 -13.38 -10.08
CA ILE A 194 -11.66 -13.93 -9.74
C ILE A 194 -11.87 -15.14 -8.84
N PRO A 195 -11.47 -16.35 -9.27
CA PRO A 195 -11.58 -17.56 -8.46
C PRO A 195 -10.86 -17.43 -7.12
N GLU A 196 -11.28 -18.20 -6.11
CA GLU A 196 -10.55 -18.25 -4.84
C GLU A 196 -9.29 -19.09 -4.96
N ASP A 197 -9.37 -20.21 -5.66
CA ASP A 197 -8.24 -21.12 -5.83
C ASP A 197 -7.09 -20.48 -6.61
N VAL A 198 -5.87 -20.69 -6.13
CA VAL A 198 -4.66 -20.06 -6.69
C VAL A 198 -4.32 -20.63 -8.08
N TYR A 199 -4.63 -21.89 -8.32
CA TYR A 199 -4.34 -22.54 -9.59
C TYR A 199 -5.36 -22.14 -10.66
N ASP A 200 -6.64 -21.97 -10.27
CA ASP A 200 -7.66 -21.43 -11.17
C ASP A 200 -7.33 -19.96 -11.55
N LYS A 201 -6.79 -19.17 -10.62
CA LYS A 201 -6.28 -17.81 -10.93
C LYS A 201 -5.15 -17.82 -11.94
N ALA A 202 -4.26 -18.83 -11.87
CA ALA A 202 -3.13 -18.95 -12.78
C ALA A 202 -3.54 -19.27 -14.23
N GLU A 203 -4.76 -19.77 -14.46
CA GLU A 203 -5.31 -20.05 -15.78
C GLU A 203 -5.96 -18.81 -16.45
N LEU A 204 -6.10 -17.69 -15.72
CA LEU A 204 -6.68 -16.45 -16.26
C LEU A 204 -5.64 -15.68 -17.11
N ASP A 205 -6.12 -14.92 -18.10
CA ASP A 205 -5.29 -13.99 -18.88
C ASP A 205 -4.78 -12.79 -18.07
N GLY A 206 -5.45 -12.45 -16.96
CA GLY A 206 -5.13 -11.36 -16.05
C GLY A 206 -6.07 -11.32 -14.84
N LEU A 207 -5.58 -10.75 -13.75
CA LEU A 207 -6.34 -10.55 -12.52
C LEU A 207 -6.88 -9.11 -12.47
N GLY A 208 -7.74 -8.78 -13.44
CA GLY A 208 -8.41 -7.49 -13.60
C GLY A 208 -9.41 -7.19 -12.48
N PHE A 209 -10.16 -6.12 -12.62
CA PHE A 209 -11.26 -5.80 -11.70
C PHE A 209 -12.45 -6.75 -11.90
N GLU A 210 -13.13 -7.10 -10.80
CA GLU A 210 -14.34 -7.93 -10.85
C GLU A 210 -15.59 -7.13 -11.23
N SER A 211 -15.58 -5.80 -10.96
CA SER A 211 -16.71 -4.92 -11.23
C SER A 211 -16.26 -3.50 -11.57
N LEU A 212 -17.17 -2.72 -12.17
CA LEU A 212 -16.94 -1.29 -12.39
C LEU A 212 -16.86 -0.53 -11.07
N SER A 213 -17.68 -0.88 -10.09
CA SER A 213 -17.65 -0.27 -8.77
C SER A 213 -16.32 -0.47 -8.05
N GLU A 214 -15.70 -1.65 -8.17
CA GLU A 214 -14.34 -1.91 -7.68
C GLU A 214 -13.32 -1.02 -8.39
N LYS A 215 -13.33 -0.99 -9.71
CA LYS A 215 -12.41 -0.16 -10.53
C LYS A 215 -12.50 1.32 -10.17
N LEU A 216 -13.72 1.84 -10.02
CA LEU A 216 -13.95 3.22 -9.61
C LEU A 216 -13.51 3.47 -8.17
N GLY A 217 -13.73 2.50 -7.27
CA GLY A 217 -13.22 2.54 -5.90
C GLY A 217 -11.70 2.71 -5.85
N GLU A 218 -10.99 1.88 -6.60
CA GLU A 218 -9.53 1.93 -6.74
C GLU A 218 -9.08 3.29 -7.29
N ARG A 219 -9.69 3.74 -8.41
CA ARG A 219 -9.36 5.00 -9.06
C ARG A 219 -9.51 6.23 -8.17
N PHE A 220 -10.54 6.24 -7.32
CA PHE A 220 -10.85 7.37 -6.43
C PHE A 220 -10.44 7.14 -4.98
N HIS A 221 -9.61 6.13 -4.71
CA HIS A 221 -9.10 5.74 -3.39
C HIS A 221 -10.20 5.46 -2.36
N ALA A 222 -11.39 5.11 -2.83
CA ALA A 222 -12.61 5.02 -2.05
C ALA A 222 -13.15 3.60 -1.95
N SER A 223 -13.87 3.31 -0.88
CA SER A 223 -14.65 2.08 -0.85
C SER A 223 -15.80 2.15 -1.87
N PRO A 224 -16.15 1.05 -2.55
CA PRO A 224 -17.34 1.00 -3.42
C PRO A 224 -18.62 1.41 -2.67
N ASP A 225 -18.72 1.06 -1.38
CA ASP A 225 -19.82 1.45 -0.49
C ASP A 225 -19.90 2.98 -0.31
N LEU A 226 -18.78 3.67 -0.13
CA LEU A 226 -18.78 5.13 -0.09
C LEU A 226 -19.24 5.73 -1.41
N LEU A 227 -18.76 5.21 -2.54
CA LEU A 227 -19.20 5.70 -3.86
C LEU A 227 -20.70 5.50 -4.07
N ALA A 228 -21.26 4.37 -3.64
CA ALA A 228 -22.71 4.15 -3.66
C ALA A 228 -23.45 5.16 -2.77
N ARG A 229 -23.00 5.42 -1.56
CA ARG A 229 -23.60 6.41 -0.65
C ARG A 229 -23.48 7.85 -1.17
N LEU A 230 -22.40 8.21 -1.88
CA LEU A 230 -22.26 9.53 -2.50
C LEU A 230 -23.21 9.72 -3.69
N ASN A 231 -23.67 8.64 -4.29
CA ASN A 231 -24.47 8.60 -5.52
C ASN A 231 -25.76 7.79 -5.30
N ASP A 232 -26.49 8.12 -4.25
CA ASP A 232 -27.72 7.43 -3.89
C ASP A 232 -28.66 7.24 -5.09
N GLY A 233 -29.18 6.01 -5.22
CA GLY A 233 -30.03 5.60 -6.34
C GLY A 233 -29.30 5.27 -7.65
N VAL A 234 -27.96 5.34 -7.71
CA VAL A 234 -27.14 5.00 -8.88
C VAL A 234 -26.62 3.59 -8.77
N ALA A 235 -26.94 2.73 -9.74
CA ALA A 235 -26.32 1.40 -9.86
C ALA A 235 -24.93 1.54 -10.49
N LEU A 236 -23.87 1.55 -9.67
CA LEU A 236 -22.49 1.84 -10.09
C LEU A 236 -22.03 0.94 -11.24
N ASP A 237 -22.35 -0.36 -11.19
CA ASP A 237 -21.94 -1.33 -12.21
C ASP A 237 -22.74 -1.23 -13.53
N SER A 238 -23.71 -0.33 -13.60
CA SER A 238 -24.50 -0.05 -14.82
C SER A 238 -24.11 1.27 -15.49
N LEU A 239 -23.11 1.99 -14.95
CA LEU A 239 -22.65 3.26 -15.50
C LEU A 239 -21.91 3.07 -16.82
N ALA A 240 -22.01 4.08 -17.69
CA ALA A 240 -21.37 4.13 -19.00
C ALA A 240 -20.51 5.40 -19.14
N ALA A 241 -19.66 5.43 -20.16
CA ALA A 241 -18.91 6.64 -20.50
C ALA A 241 -19.87 7.80 -20.80
N GLY A 242 -19.54 8.98 -20.26
CA GLY A 242 -20.41 10.16 -20.32
C GLY A 242 -21.33 10.34 -19.10
N ASP A 243 -21.56 9.30 -18.31
CA ASP A 243 -22.29 9.44 -17.05
C ASP A 243 -21.45 10.23 -16.02
N THR A 244 -22.14 10.87 -15.08
CA THR A 244 -21.49 11.67 -14.04
C THR A 244 -21.63 11.03 -12.67
N LEU A 245 -20.49 10.83 -12.00
CA LEU A 245 -20.40 10.27 -10.67
C LEU A 245 -19.84 11.31 -9.69
N ARG A 246 -20.35 11.38 -8.46
CA ARG A 246 -19.73 12.15 -7.37
C ARG A 246 -18.64 11.30 -6.73
N VAL A 247 -17.42 11.84 -6.63
CA VAL A 247 -16.24 11.11 -6.16
C VAL A 247 -15.41 11.95 -5.21
N PRO A 248 -14.59 11.34 -4.33
CA PRO A 248 -13.52 12.03 -3.62
C PRO A 248 -12.56 12.71 -4.62
N ASN A 249 -12.18 13.94 -4.33
CA ASN A 249 -11.29 14.73 -5.19
C ASN A 249 -9.82 14.42 -4.90
N VAL A 250 -9.33 13.27 -5.37
CA VAL A 250 -7.96 12.77 -5.10
C VAL A 250 -7.05 12.79 -6.34
N LEU A 251 -7.59 12.83 -7.56
CA LEU A 251 -6.83 12.66 -8.79
C LEU A 251 -5.77 13.74 -9.06
N ASP A 252 -6.01 14.97 -8.61
CA ASP A 252 -5.11 16.11 -8.80
C ASP A 252 -4.17 16.33 -7.61
N ALA A 253 -3.90 15.28 -6.81
CA ALA A 253 -2.93 15.35 -5.72
C ALA A 253 -1.50 15.55 -6.27
N SER A 254 -0.68 16.33 -5.56
CA SER A 254 0.70 16.57 -5.96
C SER A 254 1.54 15.29 -5.89
N ASP A 255 2.46 15.14 -6.85
CA ASP A 255 3.46 14.08 -6.83
C ASP A 255 4.36 14.19 -5.61
N ILE A 256 4.78 13.05 -5.09
CA ILE A 256 5.85 12.96 -4.09
C ILE A 256 7.19 13.12 -4.83
N ARG A 257 8.07 13.99 -4.32
CA ARG A 257 9.40 14.24 -4.92
C ARG A 257 10.46 14.31 -3.84
N ASP A 258 11.73 14.15 -4.24
CA ASP A 258 12.90 14.30 -3.40
C ASP A 258 12.94 13.32 -2.22
N VAL A 259 12.45 12.11 -2.42
CA VAL A 259 12.53 11.03 -1.44
C VAL A 259 13.98 10.57 -1.29
N SER A 260 14.49 10.62 -0.07
CA SER A 260 15.84 10.20 0.26
C SER A 260 15.92 8.80 0.86
N ARG A 261 14.87 8.38 1.57
CA ARG A 261 14.78 7.05 2.19
C ARG A 261 13.35 6.71 2.57
N LEU A 262 13.12 5.42 2.77
CA LEU A 262 11.88 4.89 3.34
C LEU A 262 12.10 4.43 4.78
N VAL A 263 11.10 4.62 5.62
CA VAL A 263 11.06 4.09 6.99
C VAL A 263 9.74 3.36 7.20
N ILE A 264 9.81 2.12 7.65
CA ILE A 264 8.65 1.28 7.92
C ILE A 264 8.67 0.92 9.40
N SER A 265 7.60 1.23 10.12
CA SER A 265 7.42 0.84 11.52
C SER A 265 6.33 -0.23 11.60
N GLY A 266 6.70 -1.42 12.08
CA GLY A 266 5.78 -2.55 12.21
C GLY A 266 4.76 -2.32 13.31
N GLU A 267 5.21 -1.95 14.50
CA GLU A 267 4.35 -1.73 15.67
C GLU A 267 3.40 -0.54 15.45
N ALA A 268 3.89 0.55 14.89
CA ALA A 268 3.06 1.71 14.59
C ALA A 268 2.28 1.60 13.26
N GLY A 269 2.61 0.63 12.37
CA GLY A 269 1.86 0.28 11.16
C GLY A 269 1.85 1.35 10.08
N TYR A 270 3.00 1.96 9.82
CA TYR A 270 3.12 2.96 8.76
C TYR A 270 4.39 2.78 7.92
N LEU A 271 4.32 3.33 6.72
CA LEU A 271 5.47 3.65 5.88
C LEU A 271 5.57 5.15 5.72
N HIS A 272 6.80 5.69 5.88
CA HIS A 272 7.14 7.06 5.54
C HIS A 272 8.15 7.11 4.40
N ALA A 273 7.91 7.97 3.42
CA ALA A 273 8.94 8.47 2.52
C ALA A 273 9.46 9.81 3.05
N LEU A 274 10.76 9.87 3.29
CA LEU A 274 11.40 10.99 3.97
C LEU A 274 12.32 11.74 3.02
N ALA A 275 12.36 13.07 3.15
CA ALA A 275 13.37 13.93 2.56
C ALA A 275 14.74 13.73 3.24
N ALA A 276 15.80 14.30 2.64
CA ALA A 276 17.15 14.23 3.19
C ALA A 276 17.29 14.86 4.59
N ASN A 277 16.52 15.92 4.87
CA ASN A 277 16.47 16.58 6.18
C ASN A 277 15.60 15.86 7.22
N GLY A 278 14.89 14.79 6.82
CA GLY A 278 14.04 13.99 7.68
C GLY A 278 12.56 14.34 7.65
N ASP A 279 12.15 15.34 6.89
CA ASP A 279 10.73 15.69 6.74
C ASP A 279 9.94 14.55 6.10
N VAL A 280 8.72 14.35 6.60
CA VAL A 280 7.79 13.37 6.03
C VAL A 280 7.15 13.95 4.78
N LEU A 281 7.53 13.39 3.64
CA LEU A 281 6.96 13.73 2.32
C LEU A 281 5.70 12.93 2.01
N PHE A 282 5.67 11.68 2.49
CA PHE A 282 4.54 10.79 2.32
C PHE A 282 4.41 9.86 3.53
N HIS A 283 3.17 9.67 3.94
CA HIS A 283 2.73 8.71 4.96
C HIS A 283 1.69 7.77 4.36
N ALA A 284 1.80 6.48 4.63
CA ALA A 284 0.74 5.52 4.34
C ALA A 284 0.65 4.47 5.46
N PRO A 285 -0.56 4.01 5.81
CA PRO A 285 -0.73 2.86 6.66
C PRO A 285 -0.22 1.60 5.94
N VAL A 286 0.30 0.64 6.69
CA VAL A 286 0.80 -0.62 6.13
C VAL A 286 0.29 -1.82 6.89
N THR A 287 0.22 -2.95 6.17
CA THR A 287 0.15 -4.29 6.76
C THR A 287 1.52 -4.93 6.67
N VAL A 288 2.05 -5.42 7.79
CA VAL A 288 3.36 -6.06 7.90
C VAL A 288 3.24 -7.51 8.35
N GLY A 289 4.35 -8.23 8.34
CA GLY A 289 4.40 -9.64 8.74
C GLY A 289 3.88 -9.90 10.15
N ALA A 290 3.16 -11.00 10.29
CA ALA A 290 2.66 -11.50 11.58
C ALA A 290 3.81 -11.96 12.51
N SER A 291 3.51 -12.21 13.78
CA SER A 291 4.53 -12.69 14.74
C SER A 291 5.08 -14.07 14.40
N TYR A 292 4.36 -14.90 13.64
CA TYR A 292 4.83 -16.21 13.16
C TYR A 292 5.71 -16.07 11.91
N ASP A 293 5.47 -15.06 11.06
CA ASP A 293 6.28 -14.75 9.88
C ASP A 293 6.52 -13.22 9.80
N PRO A 294 7.41 -12.68 10.66
CA PRO A 294 7.59 -11.25 10.80
C PRO A 294 8.36 -10.63 9.63
N SER A 295 8.00 -9.41 9.28
CA SER A 295 8.84 -8.58 8.41
C SER A 295 10.25 -8.42 9.00
N PRO A 296 11.29 -8.29 8.15
CA PRO A 296 12.67 -8.22 8.62
C PRO A 296 12.93 -6.93 9.40
N GLN A 297 13.79 -7.00 10.40
CA GLN A 297 14.30 -5.84 11.13
C GLN A 297 15.62 -5.38 10.50
N GLY A 298 15.84 -4.07 10.34
CA GLY A 298 17.15 -3.56 9.93
C GLY A 298 17.11 -2.60 8.73
N ALA A 299 18.23 -2.52 8.01
CA ALA A 299 18.40 -1.65 6.88
C ALA A 299 18.56 -2.46 5.59
N PHE A 300 17.84 -2.05 4.58
CA PHE A 300 17.80 -2.63 3.24
C PHE A 300 17.76 -1.49 2.21
N GLU A 301 17.67 -1.84 0.95
CA GLU A 301 17.44 -0.89 -0.15
C GLU A 301 16.40 -1.48 -1.13
N VAL A 302 15.75 -0.62 -1.89
CA VAL A 302 14.94 -1.02 -3.03
C VAL A 302 15.87 -1.58 -4.09
N GLU A 303 15.72 -2.85 -4.47
CA GLU A 303 16.56 -3.49 -5.48
C GLU A 303 15.98 -3.28 -6.88
N SER A 304 14.67 -3.45 -7.02
CA SER A 304 13.97 -3.23 -8.29
C SER A 304 12.51 -2.84 -8.07
N ILE A 305 11.91 -2.23 -9.09
CA ILE A 305 10.50 -1.84 -9.10
C ILE A 305 9.86 -2.42 -10.35
N THR A 306 8.91 -3.33 -10.16
CA THR A 306 8.16 -3.97 -11.24
C THR A 306 6.71 -3.51 -11.17
N ARG A 307 6.20 -2.97 -12.27
CA ARG A 307 4.78 -2.63 -12.45
C ARG A 307 4.08 -3.78 -13.11
N ASP A 308 2.81 -4.00 -12.76
CA ASP A 308 2.00 -5.12 -13.23
C ASP A 308 2.75 -6.46 -13.12
N PRO A 309 3.20 -6.83 -11.90
CA PRO A 309 4.04 -7.98 -11.69
C PRO A 309 3.27 -9.29 -11.92
N TRP A 310 3.94 -10.27 -12.53
CA TRP A 310 3.56 -11.66 -12.36
C TRP A 310 3.93 -12.09 -10.95
N TRP A 311 3.05 -12.77 -10.24
CA TRP A 311 3.36 -13.30 -8.92
C TRP A 311 3.70 -14.78 -9.00
N HIS A 312 4.89 -15.13 -8.56
CA HIS A 312 5.32 -16.53 -8.44
C HIS A 312 4.89 -17.03 -7.05
N TYR A 313 3.77 -17.79 -7.02
CA TYR A 313 3.29 -18.48 -5.84
C TYR A 313 4.18 -19.70 -5.59
N GLN A 314 4.84 -19.73 -4.44
CA GLN A 314 5.75 -20.79 -4.02
C GLN A 314 5.34 -21.29 -2.62
N PRO A 315 4.63 -22.43 -2.52
CA PRO A 315 4.20 -23.01 -1.25
C PRO A 315 5.34 -23.20 -0.26
N SER A 316 6.51 -23.63 -0.75
CA SER A 316 7.69 -23.92 0.10
C SER A 316 8.25 -22.73 0.89
N ILE A 317 7.85 -21.49 0.57
CA ILE A 317 8.24 -20.28 1.32
C ILE A 317 7.08 -19.69 2.13
N LEU A 318 5.90 -20.30 2.11
CA LEU A 318 4.70 -19.87 2.84
C LEU A 318 4.47 -20.81 4.03
N GLU A 319 4.34 -20.28 5.24
CA GLU A 319 4.24 -21.12 6.44
C GLU A 319 2.90 -21.85 6.57
N ASP A 320 1.82 -21.29 5.99
CA ASP A 320 0.45 -21.82 6.11
C ASP A 320 0.02 -22.77 4.99
N VAL A 321 0.94 -23.11 4.09
CA VAL A 321 0.65 -23.95 2.90
C VAL A 321 1.55 -25.18 2.92
N PRO A 322 1.03 -26.38 2.57
CA PRO A 322 1.87 -27.57 2.46
C PRO A 322 2.95 -27.44 1.38
N ASP A 323 4.21 -27.71 1.72
CA ASP A 323 5.36 -27.68 0.78
C ASP A 323 5.17 -28.61 -0.43
N SER A 324 4.21 -29.55 -0.36
CA SER A 324 3.90 -30.50 -1.43
C SER A 324 3.01 -29.93 -2.53
N GLU A 325 2.43 -28.76 -2.34
CA GLU A 325 1.67 -28.10 -3.38
C GLU A 325 2.58 -27.57 -4.50
N PRO A 326 2.16 -27.59 -5.76
CA PRO A 326 2.98 -27.10 -6.87
C PRO A 326 3.08 -25.57 -6.87
N ASP A 327 4.17 -25.06 -7.42
CA ASP A 327 4.32 -23.65 -7.74
C ASP A 327 3.27 -23.20 -8.78
N ALA A 328 2.86 -21.94 -8.73
CA ALA A 328 2.00 -21.35 -9.74
C ALA A 328 2.48 -19.93 -10.12
N HIS A 329 2.19 -19.52 -11.35
CA HIS A 329 2.47 -18.18 -11.84
C HIS A 329 1.16 -17.43 -12.09
N LEU A 330 0.88 -16.43 -11.27
CA LEU A 330 -0.35 -15.66 -11.35
C LEU A 330 -0.14 -14.44 -12.24
N PRO A 331 -1.06 -14.18 -13.18
CA PRO A 331 -0.93 -13.04 -14.09
C PRO A 331 -1.12 -11.70 -13.36
N PRO A 332 -0.66 -10.60 -13.98
CA PRO A 332 -0.77 -9.26 -13.41
C PRO A 332 -2.22 -8.78 -13.31
N GLY A 333 -2.41 -7.77 -12.47
CA GLY A 333 -3.68 -7.05 -12.31
C GLY A 333 -3.91 -6.57 -10.88
N PRO A 334 -4.88 -5.68 -10.66
CA PRO A 334 -5.20 -5.13 -9.34
C PRO A 334 -5.61 -6.20 -8.33
N ASN A 335 -6.21 -7.30 -8.80
CA ASN A 335 -6.61 -8.45 -7.99
C ASN A 335 -5.52 -9.53 -7.83
N ASN A 336 -4.28 -9.24 -8.27
CA ASN A 336 -3.14 -10.07 -7.92
C ASN A 336 -2.81 -9.93 -6.43
N ALA A 337 -2.29 -10.98 -5.80
CA ALA A 337 -1.93 -10.99 -4.38
C ALA A 337 -0.92 -9.90 -4.00
N VAL A 338 -0.06 -9.50 -4.95
CA VAL A 338 0.93 -8.42 -4.78
C VAL A 338 0.49 -7.10 -5.43
N GLY A 339 -0.76 -7.02 -5.90
CA GLY A 339 -1.32 -5.82 -6.53
C GLY A 339 -0.59 -5.42 -7.81
N VAL A 340 -0.58 -4.11 -8.07
CA VAL A 340 -0.09 -3.53 -9.34
C VAL A 340 1.39 -3.11 -9.32
N VAL A 341 2.06 -3.19 -8.18
CA VAL A 341 3.50 -2.90 -8.04
C VAL A 341 4.15 -3.86 -7.06
N TRP A 342 5.33 -4.35 -7.42
CA TRP A 342 6.26 -5.04 -6.54
C TRP A 342 7.58 -4.29 -6.50
N MET A 343 7.97 -3.81 -5.33
CA MET A 343 9.29 -3.26 -5.04
C MET A 343 10.09 -4.31 -4.26
N ALA A 344 11.02 -4.98 -4.95
CA ALA A 344 11.92 -5.94 -4.33
C ALA A 344 12.89 -5.22 -3.40
N LEU A 345 13.21 -5.85 -2.27
CA LEU A 345 14.22 -5.37 -1.33
C LEU A 345 15.50 -6.18 -1.47
N SER A 346 16.64 -5.62 -1.05
CA SER A 346 17.94 -6.28 -0.99
C SER A 346 18.00 -7.46 0.00
N LYS A 347 16.84 -7.93 0.45
CA LYS A 347 16.64 -9.16 1.18
C LYS A 347 15.71 -10.04 0.38
N ASP A 348 16.21 -11.24 0.02
CA ASP A 348 15.48 -12.22 -0.77
C ASP A 348 14.09 -12.49 -0.21
N HIS A 349 13.10 -12.63 -1.10
CA HIS A 349 11.69 -12.91 -0.82
C HIS A 349 10.90 -11.80 -0.08
N TYR A 350 11.52 -10.66 0.21
CA TYR A 350 10.83 -9.53 0.84
C TYR A 350 10.62 -8.38 -0.13
N GLY A 351 9.45 -7.76 -0.04
CA GLY A 351 9.08 -6.63 -0.89
C GLY A 351 8.07 -5.70 -0.24
N ILE A 352 7.89 -4.56 -0.90
CA ILE A 352 6.82 -3.60 -0.64
C ILE A 352 5.89 -3.64 -1.84
N HIS A 353 4.59 -3.89 -1.63
CA HIS A 353 3.68 -4.14 -2.75
C HIS A 353 2.25 -3.69 -2.49
N GLY A 354 1.43 -3.68 -3.54
CA GLY A 354 0.01 -3.40 -3.47
C GLY A 354 -0.83 -4.54 -2.88
N THR A 355 -2.15 -4.39 -2.96
CA THR A 355 -3.09 -5.41 -2.48
C THR A 355 -4.40 -5.37 -3.26
N ARG A 356 -5.03 -6.52 -3.42
CA ARG A 356 -6.40 -6.66 -3.92
C ARG A 356 -7.47 -6.24 -2.90
N ALA A 357 -7.10 -6.10 -1.63
CA ALA A 357 -8.03 -5.85 -0.54
C ALA A 357 -7.63 -4.58 0.24
N PRO A 358 -7.81 -3.37 -0.35
CA PRO A 358 -7.35 -2.11 0.23
C PRO A 358 -7.96 -1.81 1.60
N GLY A 359 -9.20 -2.21 1.86
CA GLY A 359 -9.86 -2.03 3.16
C GLY A 359 -9.23 -2.81 4.31
N THR A 360 -8.31 -3.76 4.02
CA THR A 360 -7.63 -4.56 5.05
C THR A 360 -6.30 -3.98 5.52
N ILE A 361 -5.78 -2.96 4.83
CA ILE A 361 -4.50 -2.33 5.16
C ILE A 361 -4.53 -1.71 6.55
N GLY A 362 -3.52 -2.07 7.37
CA GLY A 362 -3.43 -1.66 8.78
C GLY A 362 -4.29 -2.48 9.74
N TYR A 363 -5.12 -3.41 9.23
CA TYR A 363 -6.08 -4.18 10.02
C TYR A 363 -5.82 -5.69 10.03
N THR A 364 -4.96 -6.18 9.17
CA THR A 364 -4.55 -7.59 9.06
C THR A 364 -3.04 -7.73 9.19
N SER A 365 -2.53 -8.94 9.05
CA SER A 365 -1.09 -9.24 8.95
C SER A 365 -0.75 -9.90 7.60
N SER A 366 0.54 -9.92 7.25
CA SER A 366 1.05 -10.56 6.04
C SER A 366 2.02 -11.71 6.37
N ALA A 367 2.45 -12.43 5.35
CA ALA A 367 3.56 -13.38 5.41
C ALA A 367 4.90 -12.64 5.13
N GLY A 368 5.26 -11.70 5.97
CA GLY A 368 6.55 -11.00 5.98
C GLY A 368 6.68 -9.78 5.09
N CYS A 369 5.98 -9.68 3.97
CA CYS A 369 6.03 -8.51 3.08
C CYS A 369 5.25 -7.30 3.61
N VAL A 370 5.52 -6.12 3.07
CA VAL A 370 4.84 -4.87 3.40
C VAL A 370 3.77 -4.59 2.35
N ARG A 371 2.50 -4.58 2.78
CA ARG A 371 1.36 -4.29 1.91
C ARG A 371 0.90 -2.85 2.07
N LEU A 372 0.63 -2.19 0.94
CA LEU A 372 -0.05 -0.91 0.83
C LEU A 372 -1.30 -1.07 -0.03
N THR A 373 -2.13 -0.02 -0.10
CA THR A 373 -3.12 0.07 -1.18
C THR A 373 -2.41 0.16 -2.54
N ASN A 374 -3.08 -0.21 -3.62
CA ASN A 374 -2.50 -0.12 -4.95
C ASN A 374 -2.16 1.33 -5.34
N TRP A 375 -3.01 2.30 -5.00
CA TRP A 375 -2.73 3.72 -5.28
C TRP A 375 -1.56 4.27 -4.45
N ASP A 376 -1.40 3.87 -3.19
CA ASP A 376 -0.28 4.31 -2.36
C ASP A 376 1.05 3.74 -2.84
N VAL A 377 1.08 2.43 -3.20
CA VAL A 377 2.30 1.83 -3.74
C VAL A 377 2.67 2.37 -5.11
N LEU A 378 1.69 2.75 -5.95
CA LEU A 378 1.93 3.44 -7.23
C LEU A 378 2.53 4.82 -7.02
N ARG A 379 1.98 5.62 -6.08
CA ARG A 379 2.56 6.92 -5.72
C ARG A 379 3.99 6.79 -5.22
N LEU A 380 4.24 5.79 -4.37
CA LEU A 380 5.58 5.51 -3.84
C LEU A 380 6.54 5.08 -4.95
N ALA A 381 6.13 4.16 -5.83
CA ALA A 381 6.93 3.67 -6.96
C ALA A 381 7.27 4.75 -8.00
N ASN A 382 6.50 5.84 -8.04
CA ASN A 382 6.82 7.02 -8.86
C ASN A 382 7.85 7.95 -8.21
N ALA A 383 8.07 7.81 -6.90
CA ALA A 383 8.89 8.73 -6.09
C ALA A 383 10.24 8.14 -5.68
N VAL A 384 10.45 6.83 -5.85
CA VAL A 384 11.68 6.13 -5.45
C VAL A 384 12.29 5.40 -6.63
N GLU A 385 13.56 5.02 -6.49
CA GLU A 385 14.33 4.27 -7.50
C GLU A 385 15.13 3.14 -6.85
N ALA A 386 15.70 2.25 -7.66
CA ALA A 386 16.64 1.25 -7.17
C ALA A 386 17.81 1.91 -6.44
N GLY A 387 18.21 1.36 -5.29
CA GLY A 387 19.18 1.94 -4.38
C GLY A 387 18.58 2.87 -3.31
N THR A 388 17.27 3.18 -3.36
CA THR A 388 16.64 3.95 -2.28
C THR A 388 16.73 3.18 -0.95
N PRO A 389 17.32 3.77 0.12
CA PRO A 389 17.44 3.13 1.43
C PRO A 389 16.08 2.88 2.07
N VAL A 390 15.92 1.69 2.68
CA VAL A 390 14.72 1.29 3.40
C VAL A 390 15.09 0.85 4.82
N ARG A 391 14.50 1.46 5.81
CA ARG A 391 14.72 1.12 7.22
C ARG A 391 13.45 0.50 7.82
N PHE A 392 13.57 -0.76 8.25
CA PHE A 392 12.56 -1.45 9.04
C PHE A 392 12.90 -1.32 10.51
N ARG A 393 11.91 -0.96 11.32
CA ARG A 393 12.03 -0.82 12.77
C ARG A 393 10.76 -1.27 13.48
N ASP A 394 10.88 -1.61 14.75
CA ASP A 394 9.77 -1.98 15.61
C ASP A 394 8.94 -3.14 15.03
N MET A 395 9.62 -4.09 14.34
CA MET A 395 8.99 -5.28 13.80
C MET A 395 8.76 -6.29 14.91
N ALA A 396 7.67 -7.08 14.80
CA ALA A 396 7.42 -8.19 15.71
C ALA A 396 8.60 -9.15 15.75
N SER A 397 8.98 -9.64 16.93
CA SER A 397 9.95 -10.72 17.05
C SER A 397 9.25 -12.06 16.77
N ARG A 398 9.92 -12.97 16.03
CA ARG A 398 9.39 -14.31 15.79
C ARG A 398 9.07 -14.99 17.13
N SER A 399 7.82 -15.36 17.36
CA SER A 399 7.44 -16.10 18.54
C SER A 399 8.05 -17.51 18.50
N SER A 400 8.79 -17.92 19.53
CA SER A 400 9.47 -19.22 19.62
C SER A 400 8.52 -20.38 19.93
N SER A 401 7.33 -20.42 19.35
CA SER A 401 6.37 -21.51 19.53
C SER A 401 6.53 -22.62 18.49
N ARG A 402 7.76 -23.13 18.29
CA ARG A 402 7.93 -24.50 17.82
C ARG A 402 8.13 -25.38 19.04
N THR A 403 7.04 -25.84 19.61
CA THR A 403 7.09 -27.00 20.53
C THR A 403 7.38 -28.20 19.67
N GLU A 404 8.60 -28.76 19.81
CA GLU A 404 8.95 -30.07 19.29
C GLU A 404 7.92 -31.10 19.77
N SER A 405 7.29 -31.78 18.86
CA SER A 405 6.51 -33.00 19.12
C SER A 405 6.83 -34.04 18.05
#